data_b6129145f485f2e5f231be8d3af7060c
#
_entry.id   b6129145f485f2e5f231be8d3af7060c
#
_cell.length_a   1.000
_cell.length_b   1.000
_cell.length_c   1.000
_cell.angle_alpha   90.00
_cell.angle_beta   90.00
_cell.angle_gamma   90.00
#
_symmetry.space_group_name_H-M   'P 1'
#
loop_
_entity.id
_entity.type
_entity.pdbx_description
1 polymer ?
#
loop_
_entity_poly.entity_id
_entity_poly.type
_entity_poly.pdbx_seq_one_letter_code
_entity_poly.pdbx_strand_id
1 'polypeptide(L)'
;IGGGITFATLEVFPERFLGFPIYRTELWLFVMFAYPIMSVLPQELVYRTFFFHRYGPLFGEARWLAILVNGLAFGFGHIIFGNWIAVVGTTVIGLLLACRYEQTKSFQAIWLEHSLYGCLVFTVGLGRFFFTGVSNVN
;
A
#
# COMPACT_ATOMS: atom_id res chain seq x y z
N ILE A 1 5.05 11.40 3.88
CA ILE A 1 5.10 10.14 3.08
C ILE A 1 4.84 10.48 1.61
N GLY A 2 3.71 11.07 1.23
CA GLY A 2 3.38 11.37 -0.17
C GLY A 2 4.46 12.16 -0.90
N GLY A 3 4.96 13.25 -0.29
CA GLY A 3 6.07 14.04 -0.86
C GLY A 3 7.35 13.22 -1.07
N GLY A 4 7.67 12.31 -0.16
CA GLY A 4 8.82 11.41 -0.30
C GLY A 4 8.67 10.41 -1.46
N ILE A 5 7.48 9.85 -1.63
CA ILE A 5 7.16 8.96 -2.76
C ILE A 5 7.31 9.72 -4.09
N THR A 6 6.72 10.91 -4.17
CA THR A 6 6.79 11.77 -5.37
C THR A 6 8.23 12.15 -5.70
N PHE A 7 8.99 12.61 -4.70
CA PHE A 7 10.40 12.98 -4.88
C PHE A 7 11.23 11.77 -5.34
N ALA A 8 11.11 10.64 -4.66
CA ALA A 8 11.84 9.42 -5.05
C ALA A 8 11.49 8.96 -6.48
N THR A 9 10.22 9.11 -6.90
CA THR A 9 9.83 8.77 -8.28
C THR A 9 10.47 9.70 -9.29
N LEU A 10 10.51 11.01 -9.01
CA LEU A 10 11.13 12.00 -9.90
C LEU A 10 12.64 11.76 -10.06
N GLU A 11 13.33 11.36 -8.98
CA GLU A 11 14.78 11.10 -9.02
C GLU A 11 15.13 9.77 -9.69
N VAL A 12 14.32 8.71 -9.46
CA VAL A 12 14.66 7.35 -9.90
C VAL A 12 14.00 6.98 -11.23
N PHE A 13 12.81 7.50 -11.50
CA PHE A 13 12.00 7.16 -12.69
C PHE A 13 11.37 8.41 -13.33
N PRO A 14 12.13 9.46 -13.66
CA PRO A 14 11.58 10.72 -14.16
C PRO A 14 10.72 10.54 -15.44
N GLU A 15 11.10 9.61 -16.31
CA GLU A 15 10.41 9.31 -17.55
C GLU A 15 9.02 8.69 -17.36
N ARG A 16 8.70 8.24 -16.15
CA ARG A 16 7.42 7.58 -15.80
C ARG A 16 6.48 8.49 -15.06
N PHE A 17 6.99 9.62 -14.56
CA PHE A 17 6.22 10.55 -13.75
C PHE A 17 4.98 11.02 -14.50
N LEU A 18 3.81 10.84 -13.87
CA LEU A 18 2.48 11.15 -14.43
C LEU A 18 2.14 10.44 -15.77
N GLY A 19 2.91 9.45 -16.20
CA GLY A 19 2.64 8.74 -17.44
C GLY A 19 1.28 8.04 -17.46
N PHE A 20 0.87 7.44 -16.34
CA PHE A 20 -0.40 6.73 -16.28
C PHE A 20 -1.61 7.66 -16.44
N PRO A 21 -1.76 8.78 -15.70
CA PRO A 21 -2.85 9.72 -15.92
C PRO A 21 -2.81 10.39 -17.31
N ILE A 22 -1.63 10.63 -17.89
CA ILE A 22 -1.51 11.31 -19.18
C ILE A 22 -1.87 10.38 -20.35
N TYR A 23 -1.31 9.15 -20.39
CA TYR A 23 -1.45 8.26 -21.53
C TYR A 23 -2.62 7.28 -21.44
N ARG A 24 -3.18 7.07 -20.25
CA ARG A 24 -4.28 6.13 -19.97
C ARG A 24 -5.28 6.72 -18.97
N THR A 25 -5.74 7.94 -19.23
CA THR A 25 -6.60 8.72 -18.33
C THR A 25 -7.84 7.97 -17.87
N GLU A 26 -8.55 7.30 -18.79
CA GLU A 26 -9.78 6.57 -18.43
C GLU A 26 -9.50 5.40 -17.48
N LEU A 27 -8.44 4.63 -17.77
CA LEU A 27 -8.03 3.52 -16.91
C LEU A 27 -7.52 4.03 -15.56
N TRP A 28 -6.79 5.14 -15.56
CA TRP A 28 -6.35 5.79 -14.33
C TRP A 28 -7.54 6.24 -13.46
N LEU A 29 -8.53 6.91 -14.05
CA LEU A 29 -9.77 7.28 -13.34
C LEU A 29 -10.48 6.05 -12.76
N PHE A 30 -10.63 4.99 -13.55
CA PHE A 30 -11.21 3.74 -13.07
C PHE A 30 -10.44 3.20 -11.85
N VAL A 31 -9.10 3.16 -11.92
CA VAL A 31 -8.26 2.70 -10.80
C VAL A 31 -8.43 3.58 -9.57
N MET A 32 -8.50 4.91 -9.73
CA MET A 32 -8.70 5.83 -8.60
C MET A 32 -9.98 5.54 -7.80
N PHE A 33 -11.05 5.08 -8.46
CA PHE A 33 -12.30 4.71 -7.79
C PHE A 33 -12.34 3.24 -7.36
N ALA A 34 -11.87 2.33 -8.20
CA ALA A 34 -11.95 0.89 -7.94
C ALA A 34 -10.94 0.42 -6.88
N TYR A 35 -9.72 0.95 -6.88
CA TYR A 35 -8.64 0.53 -5.99
C TYR A 35 -8.99 0.69 -4.50
N PRO A 36 -9.52 1.82 -4.01
CA PRO A 36 -9.93 1.97 -2.61
C PRO A 36 -10.94 0.92 -2.15
N ILE A 37 -11.84 0.53 -3.02
CA ILE A 37 -12.96 -0.38 -2.70
C ILE A 37 -12.54 -1.85 -2.90
N MET A 38 -11.98 -2.18 -4.05
CA MET A 38 -11.74 -3.57 -4.44
C MET A 38 -10.43 -4.13 -3.87
N SER A 39 -9.45 -3.26 -3.62
CA SER A 39 -8.13 -3.66 -3.14
C SER A 39 -7.89 -3.25 -1.69
N VAL A 40 -7.99 -1.96 -1.37
CA VAL A 40 -7.63 -1.45 -0.03
C VAL A 40 -8.60 -1.91 1.04
N LEU A 41 -9.91 -1.83 0.79
CA LEU A 41 -10.92 -2.17 1.79
C LEU A 41 -10.76 -3.61 2.32
N PRO A 42 -10.69 -4.66 1.49
CA PRO A 42 -10.49 -6.02 2.00
C PRO A 42 -9.12 -6.19 2.68
N GLN A 43 -8.07 -5.53 2.21
CA GLN A 43 -6.76 -5.58 2.85
C GLN A 43 -6.80 -4.98 4.25
N GLU A 44 -7.41 -3.81 4.45
CA GLU A 44 -7.49 -3.20 5.78
C GLU A 44 -8.42 -3.95 6.73
N LEU A 45 -9.47 -4.58 6.23
CA LEU A 45 -10.29 -5.48 7.04
C LEU A 45 -9.48 -6.67 7.57
N VAL A 46 -8.69 -7.30 6.72
CA VAL A 46 -7.89 -8.49 7.09
C VAL A 46 -6.68 -8.09 7.94
N TYR A 47 -5.83 -7.18 7.42
CA TYR A 47 -4.55 -6.88 8.05
C TYR A 47 -4.66 -5.97 9.28
N ARG A 48 -5.70 -5.12 9.38
CA ARG A 48 -5.84 -4.21 10.53
C ARG A 48 -6.96 -4.68 11.44
N THR A 49 -8.19 -4.63 10.98
CA THR A 49 -9.32 -4.93 11.87
C THR A 49 -9.27 -6.35 12.41
N PHE A 50 -9.21 -7.35 11.52
CA PHE A 50 -9.19 -8.75 11.94
C PHE A 50 -7.90 -9.11 12.69
N PHE A 51 -6.73 -8.75 12.17
CA PHE A 51 -5.45 -9.11 12.79
C PHE A 51 -5.35 -8.55 14.22
N PHE A 52 -5.56 -7.26 14.42
CA PHE A 52 -5.42 -6.64 15.73
C PHE A 52 -6.53 -7.08 16.70
N HIS A 53 -7.74 -7.32 16.21
CA HIS A 53 -8.81 -7.87 17.03
C HIS A 53 -8.52 -9.31 17.47
N ARG A 54 -8.11 -10.17 16.56
CA ARG A 54 -7.93 -11.61 16.79
C ARG A 54 -6.61 -11.95 17.45
N TYR A 55 -5.53 -11.34 16.99
CA TYR A 55 -4.16 -11.67 17.42
C TYR A 55 -3.52 -10.62 18.31
N GLY A 56 -3.98 -9.38 18.31
CA GLY A 56 -3.47 -8.31 19.16
C GLY A 56 -3.32 -8.70 20.63
N PRO A 57 -4.28 -9.36 21.27
CA PRO A 57 -4.18 -9.79 22.67
C PRO A 57 -3.01 -10.74 22.95
N LEU A 58 -2.53 -11.51 21.98
CA LEU A 58 -1.40 -12.43 22.15
C LEU A 58 -0.07 -11.71 22.42
N PHE A 59 0.03 -10.45 22.01
CA PHE A 59 1.25 -9.64 22.19
C PHE A 59 1.28 -8.89 23.54
N GLY A 60 0.19 -8.90 24.31
CA GLY A 60 0.12 -8.25 25.63
C GLY A 60 0.60 -6.80 25.58
N GLU A 61 1.60 -6.47 26.41
CA GLU A 61 2.23 -5.13 26.46
C GLU A 61 3.18 -4.86 25.29
N ALA A 62 3.60 -5.88 24.54
CA ALA A 62 4.53 -5.75 23.42
C ALA A 62 3.82 -5.32 22.13
N ARG A 63 3.05 -4.22 22.18
CA ARG A 63 2.30 -3.68 21.02
C ARG A 63 3.17 -3.42 19.80
N TRP A 64 4.42 -3.00 20.01
CA TRP A 64 5.39 -2.81 18.94
C TRP A 64 5.65 -4.09 18.13
N LEU A 65 5.61 -5.25 18.81
CA LEU A 65 5.80 -6.55 18.14
C LEU A 65 4.59 -6.90 17.25
N ALA A 66 3.37 -6.59 17.70
CA ALA A 66 2.17 -6.73 16.89
C ALA A 66 2.26 -5.87 15.60
N ILE A 67 2.72 -4.62 15.74
CA ILE A 67 2.95 -3.71 14.61
C ILE A 67 4.00 -4.29 13.65
N LEU A 68 5.12 -4.77 14.18
CA LEU A 68 6.20 -5.36 13.37
C LEU A 68 5.71 -6.59 12.58
N VAL A 69 5.09 -7.55 13.28
CA VAL A 69 4.55 -8.76 12.64
C VAL A 69 3.50 -8.42 11.58
N ASN A 70 2.63 -7.47 11.88
CA ASN A 70 1.59 -7.03 10.95
C ASN A 70 2.18 -6.38 9.69
N GLY A 71 3.15 -5.49 9.83
CA GLY A 71 3.82 -4.84 8.69
C GLY A 71 4.59 -5.83 7.82
N LEU A 72 5.30 -6.79 8.44
CA LEU A 72 5.99 -7.85 7.73
C LEU A 72 5.01 -8.77 6.98
N ALA A 73 3.91 -9.16 7.61
CA ALA A 73 2.86 -9.96 6.98
C ALA A 73 2.22 -9.23 5.80
N PHE A 74 2.01 -7.92 5.92
CA PHE A 74 1.49 -7.09 4.83
C PHE A 74 2.45 -7.05 3.64
N GLY A 75 3.75 -6.83 3.89
CA GLY A 75 4.77 -6.87 2.84
C GLY A 75 4.92 -8.24 2.20
N PHE A 76 4.89 -9.31 3.01
CA PHE A 76 4.92 -10.69 2.52
C PHE A 76 3.74 -11.01 1.59
N GLY A 77 2.54 -10.52 1.89
CA GLY A 77 1.37 -10.66 1.01
C GLY A 77 1.56 -10.07 -0.38
N HIS A 78 2.51 -9.14 -0.55
CA HIS A 78 2.82 -8.50 -1.83
C HIS A 78 3.93 -9.20 -2.64
N ILE A 79 4.44 -10.34 -2.17
CA ILE A 79 5.42 -11.16 -2.91
C ILE A 79 4.87 -11.64 -4.26
N ILE A 80 3.56 -11.71 -4.40
CA ILE A 80 2.86 -12.07 -5.64
C ILE A 80 3.20 -11.16 -6.82
N PHE A 81 3.65 -9.94 -6.56
CA PHE A 81 4.06 -9.00 -7.62
C PHE A 81 5.45 -9.30 -8.20
N GLY A 82 6.20 -10.25 -7.62
CA GLY A 82 7.46 -10.74 -8.16
C GLY A 82 8.61 -9.72 -8.17
N ASN A 83 8.51 -8.64 -7.38
CA ASN A 83 9.57 -7.64 -7.31
C ASN A 83 9.79 -7.14 -5.88
N TRP A 84 11.06 -6.84 -5.56
CA TRP A 84 11.46 -6.41 -4.22
C TRP A 84 10.96 -5.02 -3.85
N ILE A 85 10.71 -4.13 -4.83
CA ILE A 85 10.19 -2.77 -4.60
C ILE A 85 8.80 -2.85 -3.99
N ALA A 86 7.95 -3.73 -4.52
CA ALA A 86 6.63 -3.96 -3.94
C ALA A 86 6.73 -4.50 -2.52
N VAL A 87 7.54 -5.53 -2.27
CA VAL A 87 7.65 -6.16 -0.95
C VAL A 87 8.21 -5.19 0.09
N VAL A 88 9.32 -4.52 -0.20
CA VAL A 88 9.94 -3.56 0.73
C VAL A 88 9.05 -2.35 0.95
N GLY A 89 8.55 -1.75 -0.14
CA GLY A 89 7.67 -0.59 -0.07
C GLY A 89 6.40 -0.86 0.73
N THR A 90 5.75 -2.00 0.49
CA THR A 90 4.54 -2.37 1.24
C THR A 90 4.84 -2.78 2.68
N THR A 91 6.00 -3.35 2.97
CA THR A 91 6.43 -3.57 4.36
C THR A 91 6.52 -2.25 5.12
N VAL A 92 7.19 -1.25 4.56
CA VAL A 92 7.32 0.08 5.19
C VAL A 92 5.96 0.73 5.39
N ILE A 93 5.13 0.77 4.35
CA ILE A 93 3.77 1.32 4.44
C ILE A 93 2.92 0.50 5.42
N GLY A 94 3.06 -0.82 5.41
CA GLY A 94 2.38 -1.73 6.33
C GLY A 94 2.69 -1.45 7.80
N LEU A 95 3.96 -1.18 8.13
CA LEU A 95 4.38 -0.77 9.47
C LEU A 95 3.76 0.56 9.87
N LEU A 96 3.77 1.54 8.99
CA LEU A 96 3.18 2.86 9.23
C LEU A 96 1.67 2.77 9.47
N LEU A 97 0.95 2.06 8.61
CA LEU A 97 -0.50 1.86 8.74
C LEU A 97 -0.86 1.07 10.00
N ALA A 98 -0.05 0.05 10.37
CA ALA A 98 -0.24 -0.69 11.61
C ALA A 98 -0.04 0.19 12.84
N CYS A 99 1.01 1.02 12.84
CA CYS A 99 1.25 2.01 13.90
C CYS A 99 0.09 3.01 14.03
N ARG A 100 -0.36 3.54 12.90
CA ARG A 100 -1.51 4.48 12.85
C ARG A 100 -2.80 3.82 13.33
N TYR A 101 -3.05 2.57 12.94
CA TYR A 101 -4.21 1.82 13.43
C TYR A 101 -4.16 1.64 14.95
N GLU A 102 -3.00 1.27 15.51
CA GLU A 102 -2.83 1.14 16.97
C GLU A 102 -3.09 2.47 17.70
N GLN A 103 -2.73 3.61 17.10
CA GLN A 103 -2.96 4.94 17.67
C GLN A 103 -4.41 5.40 17.56
N THR A 104 -5.06 5.16 16.43
CA THR A 104 -6.39 5.73 16.13
C THR A 104 -7.54 4.77 16.40
N LYS A 105 -7.29 3.48 16.33
CA LYS A 105 -8.30 2.41 16.34
C LYS A 105 -9.45 2.63 15.34
N SER A 106 -9.17 3.40 14.29
CA SER A 106 -10.14 3.80 13.27
C SER A 106 -9.85 3.12 11.95
N PHE A 107 -10.76 2.23 11.54
CA PHE A 107 -10.73 1.60 10.23
C PHE A 107 -10.81 2.64 9.10
N GLN A 108 -11.72 3.61 9.24
CA GLN A 108 -11.94 4.63 8.20
C GLN A 108 -10.70 5.48 7.96
N ALA A 109 -9.99 5.86 9.04
CA ALA A 109 -8.76 6.65 8.93
C ALA A 109 -7.69 5.88 8.15
N ILE A 110 -7.50 4.60 8.45
CA ILE A 110 -6.48 3.77 7.80
C ILE A 110 -6.88 3.44 6.35
N TRP A 111 -8.14 3.10 6.11
CA TRP A 111 -8.65 2.88 4.76
C TRP A 111 -8.43 4.11 3.86
N LEU A 112 -8.73 5.32 4.37
CA LEU A 112 -8.50 6.55 3.63
C LEU A 112 -7.01 6.80 3.38
N GLU A 113 -6.19 6.68 4.43
CA GLU A 113 -4.74 6.89 4.35
C GLU A 113 -4.08 5.93 3.36
N HIS A 114 -4.38 4.64 3.44
CA HIS A 114 -3.89 3.63 2.48
C HIS A 114 -4.37 3.91 1.05
N SER A 115 -5.65 4.27 0.89
CA SER A 115 -6.21 4.61 -0.42
C SER A 115 -5.47 5.78 -1.06
N LEU A 116 -5.17 6.83 -0.30
CA LEU A 116 -4.42 7.99 -0.78
C LEU A 116 -2.98 7.61 -1.20
N TYR A 117 -2.29 6.79 -0.41
CA TYR A 117 -0.94 6.33 -0.78
C TYR A 117 -0.94 5.47 -2.04
N GLY A 118 -1.87 4.53 -2.16
CA GLY A 118 -1.97 3.68 -3.33
C GLY A 118 -2.36 4.46 -4.59
N CYS A 119 -3.35 5.34 -4.51
CA CYS A 119 -3.72 6.23 -5.60
C CYS A 119 -2.55 7.10 -6.05
N LEU A 120 -1.75 7.63 -5.09
CA LEU A 120 -0.55 8.38 -5.40
C LEU A 120 0.48 7.53 -6.13
N VAL A 121 0.74 6.31 -5.65
CA VAL A 121 1.68 5.35 -6.28
C VAL A 121 1.32 5.08 -7.74
N PHE A 122 0.04 4.87 -8.04
CA PHE A 122 -0.43 4.72 -9.43
C PHE A 122 -0.26 6.02 -10.22
N THR A 123 -0.58 7.16 -9.63
CA THR A 123 -0.52 8.48 -10.29
C THR A 123 0.90 8.87 -10.67
N VAL A 124 1.88 8.66 -9.78
CA VAL A 124 3.27 9.04 -10.04
C VAL A 124 4.03 8.06 -10.94
N GLY A 125 3.42 6.92 -11.32
CA GLY A 125 4.01 5.97 -12.28
C GLY A 125 4.66 4.73 -11.65
N LEU A 126 4.56 4.55 -10.33
CA LEU A 126 5.06 3.35 -9.63
C LEU A 126 4.08 2.17 -9.67
N GLY A 127 2.84 2.39 -10.13
CA GLY A 127 1.79 1.37 -10.18
C GLY A 127 2.17 0.08 -10.91
N ARG A 128 3.12 0.15 -11.86
CA ARG A 128 3.66 -1.03 -12.57
C ARG A 128 4.23 -2.10 -11.64
N PHE A 129 4.78 -1.72 -10.50
CA PHE A 129 5.34 -2.66 -9.53
C PHE A 129 4.27 -3.43 -8.76
N PHE A 130 3.01 -3.00 -8.86
CA PHE A 130 1.84 -3.55 -8.20
C PHE A 130 0.83 -4.17 -9.17
N PHE A 131 1.31 -4.57 -10.36
CA PHE A 131 0.47 -5.18 -11.39
C PHE A 131 1.08 -6.49 -11.88
N THR A 132 0.31 -7.58 -11.84
CA THR A 132 0.78 -8.93 -12.22
C THR A 132 0.55 -9.26 -13.71
N GLY A 133 -0.13 -8.38 -14.46
CA GLY A 133 -0.62 -8.67 -15.81
C GLY A 133 0.36 -8.41 -16.96
N VAL A 134 1.54 -7.84 -16.74
CA VAL A 134 2.50 -7.52 -17.82
C VAL A 134 3.93 -7.77 -17.36
N SER A 135 4.30 -9.03 -17.27
CA SER A 135 5.69 -9.40 -17.02
C SER A 135 6.55 -9.50 -18.29
N ASN A 136 6.01 -9.28 -19.49
CA ASN A 136 6.75 -9.42 -20.75
C ASN A 136 6.29 -8.41 -21.80
N VAL A 137 6.63 -7.14 -21.61
CA VAL A 137 6.82 -6.23 -22.78
C VAL A 137 8.19 -5.59 -22.58
N ASN A 138 9.15 -6.17 -23.31
CA ASN A 138 10.48 -5.61 -23.53
C ASN A 138 10.39 -4.20 -24.11
#